data_44495bd37a4625f37ac0dd1ce81fe6d8
#
_entry.id   44495bd37a4625f37ac0dd1ce81fe6d8
#
_cell.length_a   1.000
_cell.length_b   1.000
_cell.length_c   1.000
_cell.angle_alpha   90.00
_cell.angle_beta   90.00
_cell.angle_gamma   90.00
#
_symmetry.space_group_name_H-M   'P 1'
#
loop_
_entity.id
_entity.type
_entity.pdbx_description
1 polymer ?
#
loop_
_entity_poly.entity_id
_entity_poly.type
_entity_poly.pdbx_seq_one_letter_code
_entity_poly.pdbx_strand_id
1 'polypeptide(L)'
;MFKSNPDFMRMAPTPERVLAVCRLVAQKPISETDLRDAMSLLNADVDIQPITESVNVALSELDLIKNQNGLLTLAVDESIISSPTEFRRYVSARVFQKKDTTFYLFTRWVIAQNERLFSLTNWESMAKTCAQEQRELKALNENAVLGWRFWAAFLGLGYLSGTMIIPNMKLRLEDVIKTEFAKKFKCNEAIRATDFIAWLSGKLPEVDMTGKLPLALSAALRTLHELHIIELATWQDGEKIMLYFVDGEPINDFTHITVKEA
;
A
#
# COMPACT_ATOMS: atom_id res chain seq x y z
N MET A 1 7.74 4.78 10.71
CA MET A 1 6.70 4.10 9.89
C MET A 1 7.32 3.00 9.03
N PHE A 2 8.28 3.31 8.16
CA PHE A 2 8.86 2.39 7.18
C PHE A 2 10.33 2.08 7.44
N LYS A 3 10.72 1.98 8.69
CA LYS A 3 12.06 1.57 9.14
C LYS A 3 12.13 0.09 9.40
N SER A 4 13.34 -0.45 9.45
CA SER A 4 13.58 -1.85 9.77
C SER A 4 13.03 -2.21 11.16
N ASN A 5 12.54 -3.43 11.30
CA ASN A 5 12.09 -3.97 12.58
C ASN A 5 13.26 -3.93 13.62
N PRO A 6 13.07 -3.51 14.90
CA PRO A 6 11.78 -3.44 15.62
C PRO A 6 11.13 -2.06 15.70
N ASP A 7 11.31 -1.16 14.75
CA ASP A 7 10.67 0.15 14.82
C ASP A 7 9.14 0.05 14.72
N PHE A 8 8.45 0.92 15.46
CA PHE A 8 6.99 0.89 15.53
C PHE A 8 6.37 1.79 14.46
N MET A 9 5.30 1.27 13.85
CA MET A 9 4.42 2.10 13.04
C MET A 9 3.69 3.10 13.93
N ARG A 10 3.73 4.39 13.57
CA ARG A 10 3.16 5.48 14.36
C ARG A 10 1.86 5.97 13.75
N MET A 11 0.91 6.41 14.59
CA MET A 11 -0.39 6.92 14.13
C MET A 11 -0.31 8.30 13.49
N ALA A 12 0.61 9.14 13.99
CA ALA A 12 0.63 10.55 13.66
C ALA A 12 1.02 10.88 12.20
N PRO A 13 2.02 10.23 11.56
CA PRO A 13 2.39 10.53 10.18
C PRO A 13 1.45 9.85 9.18
N THR A 14 0.26 10.43 8.97
CA THR A 14 -0.66 9.95 7.94
C THR A 14 -0.17 10.34 6.54
N PRO A 15 -0.61 9.64 5.47
CA PRO A 15 -0.26 9.98 4.09
C PRO A 15 -0.52 11.44 3.74
N GLU A 16 -1.66 11.98 4.18
CA GLU A 16 -2.08 13.35 3.89
C GLU A 16 -1.16 14.38 4.56
N ARG A 17 -0.75 14.13 5.82
CA ARG A 17 0.18 15.01 6.52
C ARG A 17 1.55 15.00 5.87
N VAL A 18 2.06 13.83 5.50
CA VAL A 18 3.35 13.71 4.81
C VAL A 18 3.31 14.43 3.46
N LEU A 19 2.23 14.27 2.70
CA LEU A 19 2.02 14.98 1.44
C LEU A 19 1.93 16.50 1.65
N ALA A 20 1.24 16.96 2.69
CA ALA A 20 1.15 18.38 3.04
C ALA A 20 2.52 18.98 3.39
N VAL A 21 3.35 18.28 4.17
CA VAL A 21 4.74 18.65 4.42
C VAL A 21 5.50 18.85 3.12
N CYS A 22 5.44 17.87 2.20
CA CYS A 22 6.15 17.94 0.92
C CYS A 22 5.69 19.12 0.07
N ARG A 23 4.38 19.40 0.04
CA ARG A 23 3.80 20.52 -0.73
C ARG A 23 4.20 21.88 -0.17
N LEU A 24 4.31 22.04 1.15
CA LEU A 24 4.80 23.27 1.75
C LEU A 24 6.28 23.48 1.43
N VAL A 25 7.10 22.44 1.57
CA VAL A 25 8.53 22.47 1.25
C VAL A 25 8.80 22.75 -0.23
N ALA A 26 7.90 22.32 -1.13
CA ALA A 26 8.01 22.58 -2.56
C ALA A 26 7.80 24.05 -2.95
N GLN A 27 7.05 24.82 -2.15
CA GLN A 27 6.80 26.24 -2.45
C GLN A 27 8.07 27.10 -2.30
N LYS A 28 8.89 26.82 -1.30
CA LYS A 28 10.17 27.46 -1.05
C LYS A 28 10.97 26.68 0.00
N PRO A 29 12.31 26.78 0.02
CA PRO A 29 13.11 26.28 1.13
C PRO A 29 12.62 26.86 2.46
N ILE A 30 12.40 26.00 3.45
CA ILE A 30 11.76 26.39 4.72
C ILE A 30 12.49 25.75 5.90
N SER A 31 12.66 26.49 7.00
CA SER A 31 13.18 25.90 8.24
C SER A 31 12.15 24.93 8.86
N GLU A 32 12.63 23.98 9.67
CA GLU A 32 11.72 23.06 10.35
C GLU A 32 10.78 23.80 11.32
N THR A 33 11.24 24.89 11.94
CA THR A 33 10.42 25.73 12.82
C THR A 33 9.31 26.42 12.02
N ASP A 34 9.66 27.12 10.94
CA ASP A 34 8.67 27.81 10.11
C ASP A 34 7.66 26.83 9.47
N LEU A 35 8.13 25.62 9.12
CA LEU A 35 7.23 24.55 8.62
C LEU A 35 6.21 24.11 9.67
N ARG A 36 6.68 23.92 10.93
CA ARG A 36 5.78 23.59 12.05
C ARG A 36 4.76 24.68 12.29
N ASP A 37 5.21 25.94 12.31
CA ASP A 37 4.35 27.10 12.49
C ASP A 37 3.29 27.20 11.37
N ALA A 38 3.69 26.99 10.13
CA ALA A 38 2.76 26.97 9.00
C ALA A 38 1.73 25.84 9.10
N MET A 39 2.14 24.64 9.51
CA MET A 39 1.24 23.48 9.65
C MET A 39 0.34 23.56 10.89
N SER A 40 0.77 24.24 11.96
CA SER A 40 -0.04 24.50 13.16
C SER A 40 -0.95 25.72 13.03
N LEU A 41 -0.92 26.42 11.88
CA LEU A 41 -1.62 27.67 11.66
C LEU A 41 -1.26 28.76 12.72
N LEU A 42 0.00 28.76 13.16
CA LEU A 42 0.54 29.65 14.20
C LEU A 42 -0.19 29.49 15.56
N ASN A 43 -0.85 28.37 15.80
CA ASN A 43 -1.51 28.08 17.06
C ASN A 43 -0.51 27.37 18.02
N ALA A 44 -0.12 28.07 19.08
CA ALA A 44 0.82 27.56 20.08
C ALA A 44 0.29 26.37 20.91
N ASP A 45 -1.02 26.18 20.96
CA ASP A 45 -1.66 25.09 21.72
C ASP A 45 -1.76 23.77 20.93
N VAL A 46 -1.34 23.76 19.65
CA VAL A 46 -1.37 22.56 18.83
C VAL A 46 -0.20 21.65 19.19
N ASP A 47 -0.49 20.35 19.41
CA ASP A 47 0.57 19.35 19.54
C ASP A 47 1.37 19.27 18.23
N ILE A 48 2.65 19.62 18.30
CA ILE A 48 3.58 19.63 17.17
C ILE A 48 4.19 18.24 16.87
N GLN A 49 4.02 17.27 17.76
CA GLN A 49 4.61 15.94 17.58
C GLN A 49 4.14 15.26 16.27
N PRO A 50 2.85 15.29 15.88
CA PRO A 50 2.39 14.75 14.60
C PRO A 50 3.06 15.38 13.38
N ILE A 51 3.36 16.67 13.43
CA ILE A 51 4.06 17.38 12.35
C ILE A 51 5.51 16.92 12.28
N THR A 52 6.21 16.89 13.42
CA THR A 52 7.60 16.41 13.53
C THR A 52 7.74 14.96 13.02
N GLU A 53 6.82 14.06 13.38
CA GLU A 53 6.83 12.69 12.90
C GLU A 53 6.60 12.62 11.41
N SER A 54 5.74 13.46 10.83
CA SER A 54 5.50 13.52 9.39
C SER A 54 6.71 14.05 8.62
N VAL A 55 7.41 15.05 9.16
CA VAL A 55 8.69 15.52 8.61
C VAL A 55 9.74 14.41 8.62
N ASN A 56 9.86 13.65 9.72
CA ASN A 56 10.79 12.53 9.82
C ASN A 56 10.50 11.43 8.80
N VAL A 57 9.23 11.11 8.56
CA VAL A 57 8.84 10.13 7.52
C VAL A 57 9.23 10.65 6.14
N ALA A 58 8.94 11.91 5.84
CA ALA A 58 9.30 12.51 4.54
C ALA A 58 10.81 12.56 4.31
N LEU A 59 11.59 12.93 5.35
CA LEU A 59 13.03 13.15 5.29
C LEU A 59 13.85 11.85 5.31
N SER A 60 13.52 10.94 6.26
CA SER A 60 14.42 9.82 6.62
C SER A 60 13.91 8.46 6.18
N GLU A 61 12.64 8.33 5.80
CA GLU A 61 12.05 7.04 5.49
C GLU A 61 11.64 6.91 4.02
N LEU A 62 11.18 8.03 3.43
CA LEU A 62 10.68 8.08 2.05
C LEU A 62 11.56 8.90 1.10
N ASP A 63 12.57 9.61 1.61
CA ASP A 63 13.49 10.44 0.83
C ASP A 63 12.78 11.48 -0.07
N LEU A 64 11.67 12.04 0.44
CA LEU A 64 10.84 13.02 -0.27
C LEU A 64 11.39 14.44 -0.15
N ILE A 65 12.01 14.74 0.97
CA ILE A 65 12.63 16.02 1.28
C ILE A 65 14.05 15.80 1.80
N LYS A 66 14.87 16.83 1.76
CA LYS A 66 16.24 16.83 2.29
C LYS A 66 16.50 18.09 3.10
N ASN A 67 17.41 18.00 4.06
CA ASN A 67 17.90 19.15 4.81
C ASN A 67 19.20 19.66 4.19
N GLN A 68 19.23 20.92 3.79
CA GLN A 68 20.41 21.61 3.26
C GLN A 68 20.64 22.89 4.07
N ASN A 69 21.70 22.93 4.88
CA ASN A 69 22.06 24.07 5.70
C ASN A 69 20.94 24.58 6.63
N GLY A 70 20.18 23.65 7.23
CA GLY A 70 19.07 23.99 8.12
C GLY A 70 17.74 24.27 7.41
N LEU A 71 17.72 24.25 6.08
CA LEU A 71 16.50 24.43 5.29
C LEU A 71 16.06 23.10 4.67
N LEU A 72 14.78 22.80 4.78
CA LEU A 72 14.13 21.68 4.10
C LEU A 72 13.82 22.08 2.67
N THR A 73 14.17 21.21 1.73
CA THR A 73 13.91 21.35 0.30
C THR A 73 13.36 20.05 -0.27
N LEU A 74 12.58 20.11 -1.34
CA LEU A 74 12.09 18.92 -2.01
C LEU A 74 13.27 18.12 -2.59
N ALA A 75 13.25 16.80 -2.41
CA ALA A 75 14.29 15.88 -2.91
C ALA A 75 13.85 15.06 -4.12
N VAL A 76 12.60 15.20 -4.53
CA VAL A 76 11.95 14.48 -5.62
C VAL A 76 11.38 15.45 -6.64
N ASP A 77 11.00 14.94 -7.81
CA ASP A 77 10.28 15.74 -8.82
C ASP A 77 8.90 16.17 -8.29
N GLU A 78 8.49 17.42 -8.59
CA GLU A 78 7.21 17.98 -8.15
C GLU A 78 6.00 17.19 -8.65
N SER A 79 6.11 16.50 -9.77
CA SER A 79 5.05 15.63 -10.28
C SER A 79 4.62 14.56 -9.29
N ILE A 80 5.55 14.08 -8.44
CA ILE A 80 5.29 13.05 -7.43
C ILE A 80 4.30 13.53 -6.35
N ILE A 81 4.33 14.82 -6.04
CA ILE A 81 3.45 15.44 -5.03
C ILE A 81 2.26 16.18 -5.63
N SER A 82 2.13 16.18 -6.96
CA SER A 82 1.08 16.86 -7.70
C SER A 82 -0.31 16.33 -7.36
N SER A 83 -0.42 15.02 -7.19
CA SER A 83 -1.66 14.35 -6.83
C SER A 83 -1.46 13.25 -5.78
N PRO A 84 -2.52 12.88 -5.02
CA PRO A 84 -2.47 11.72 -4.14
C PRO A 84 -2.13 10.41 -4.86
N THR A 85 -2.51 10.28 -6.14
CA THR A 85 -2.22 9.09 -6.95
C THR A 85 -0.74 8.96 -7.26
N GLU A 86 -0.08 10.02 -7.73
CA GLU A 86 1.36 10.00 -8.02
C GLU A 86 2.17 9.80 -6.73
N PHE A 87 1.75 10.45 -5.65
CA PHE A 87 2.35 10.25 -4.33
C PHE A 87 2.22 8.79 -3.86
N ARG A 88 1.04 8.17 -3.99
CA ARG A 88 0.81 6.75 -3.66
C ARG A 88 1.70 5.82 -4.46
N ARG A 89 1.81 6.01 -5.77
CA ARG A 89 2.66 5.22 -6.65
C ARG A 89 4.13 5.28 -6.25
N TYR A 90 4.62 6.49 -5.98
CA TYR A 90 5.98 6.70 -5.51
C TYR A 90 6.26 6.00 -4.17
N VAL A 91 5.37 6.19 -3.19
CA VAL A 91 5.51 5.57 -1.86
C VAL A 91 5.44 4.05 -1.96
N SER A 92 4.48 3.50 -2.71
CA SER A 92 4.34 2.06 -2.93
C SER A 92 5.62 1.43 -3.48
N ALA A 93 6.23 2.06 -4.48
CA ALA A 93 7.46 1.56 -5.10
C ALA A 93 8.64 1.47 -4.12
N ARG A 94 8.65 2.30 -3.05
CA ARG A 94 9.71 2.30 -2.03
C ARG A 94 9.44 1.41 -0.85
N VAL A 95 8.22 1.47 -0.33
CA VAL A 95 7.85 0.81 0.93
C VAL A 95 7.92 -0.71 0.79
N PHE A 96 7.41 -1.25 -0.31
CA PHE A 96 7.40 -2.70 -0.54
C PHE A 96 8.73 -3.29 -1.00
N GLN A 97 9.75 -2.47 -1.26
CA GLN A 97 11.13 -2.96 -1.45
C GLN A 97 11.84 -3.27 -0.12
N LYS A 98 11.41 -2.65 0.98
CA LYS A 98 11.99 -2.80 2.32
C LYS A 98 11.33 -3.96 3.05
N LYS A 99 11.75 -5.19 2.76
CA LYS A 99 11.10 -6.44 3.22
C LYS A 99 11.30 -6.75 4.71
N ASP A 100 12.17 -6.03 5.40
CA ASP A 100 12.50 -6.20 6.82
C ASP A 100 11.76 -5.21 7.73
N THR A 101 10.89 -4.35 7.17
CA THR A 101 10.13 -3.37 7.96
C THR A 101 8.92 -4.01 8.63
N THR A 102 8.56 -3.51 9.82
CA THR A 102 7.32 -3.90 10.52
C THR A 102 6.09 -3.71 9.62
N PHE A 103 6.06 -2.61 8.84
CA PHE A 103 4.98 -2.33 7.90
C PHE A 103 4.83 -3.43 6.83
N TYR A 104 5.94 -3.84 6.21
CA TYR A 104 5.92 -4.89 5.19
C TYR A 104 5.51 -6.24 5.76
N LEU A 105 6.14 -6.66 6.86
CA LEU A 105 5.88 -7.96 7.51
C LEU A 105 4.43 -8.07 7.97
N PHE A 106 3.90 -7.01 8.59
CA PHE A 106 2.50 -6.98 9.02
C PHE A 106 1.54 -6.97 7.84
N THR A 107 1.83 -6.20 6.79
CA THR A 107 1.03 -6.22 5.55
C THR A 107 0.94 -7.62 4.95
N ARG A 108 2.06 -8.34 4.84
CA ARG A 108 2.06 -9.73 4.35
C ARG A 108 1.20 -10.64 5.20
N TRP A 109 1.33 -10.52 6.52
CA TRP A 109 0.51 -11.31 7.45
C TRP A 109 -0.96 -11.00 7.26
N VAL A 110 -1.37 -9.74 7.16
CA VAL A 110 -2.77 -9.33 6.94
C VAL A 110 -3.31 -9.93 5.64
N ILE A 111 -2.58 -9.80 4.53
CA ILE A 111 -3.02 -10.33 3.22
C ILE A 111 -3.21 -11.86 3.28
N ALA A 112 -2.34 -12.57 4.01
CA ALA A 112 -2.40 -14.02 4.15
C ALA A 112 -3.59 -14.52 5.01
N GLN A 113 -4.21 -13.65 5.84
CA GLN A 113 -5.34 -14.06 6.69
C GLN A 113 -6.62 -14.35 5.89
N ASN A 114 -6.77 -13.81 4.69
CA ASN A 114 -7.98 -14.01 3.88
C ASN A 114 -9.26 -13.67 4.66
N GLU A 115 -10.26 -14.58 4.67
CA GLU A 115 -11.54 -14.40 5.39
C GLU A 115 -11.39 -14.37 6.91
N ARG A 116 -10.30 -14.93 7.45
CA ARG A 116 -10.03 -14.87 8.89
C ARG A 116 -9.96 -13.43 9.41
N LEU A 117 -9.61 -12.44 8.56
CA LEU A 117 -9.64 -11.03 8.93
C LEU A 117 -10.99 -10.59 9.49
N PHE A 118 -12.08 -11.14 8.99
CA PHE A 118 -13.44 -10.79 9.45
C PHE A 118 -13.75 -11.28 10.87
N SER A 119 -12.96 -12.20 11.41
CA SER A 119 -13.04 -12.63 12.81
C SER A 119 -12.21 -11.77 13.77
N LEU A 120 -11.29 -10.96 13.24
CA LEU A 120 -10.46 -10.04 14.01
C LEU A 120 -11.17 -8.68 14.11
N THR A 121 -12.11 -8.56 15.04
CA THR A 121 -13.11 -7.51 15.11
C THR A 121 -12.60 -6.14 15.55
N ASN A 122 -11.35 -6.05 16.01
CA ASN A 122 -10.71 -4.79 16.39
C ASN A 122 -9.18 -4.84 16.21
N TRP A 123 -8.55 -3.68 16.25
CA TRP A 123 -7.11 -3.53 15.98
C TRP A 123 -6.23 -4.18 17.04
N GLU A 124 -6.68 -4.23 18.30
CA GLU A 124 -5.99 -4.91 19.40
C GLU A 124 -5.93 -6.42 19.16
N SER A 125 -7.05 -7.04 18.81
CA SER A 125 -7.10 -8.48 18.51
C SER A 125 -6.23 -8.84 17.33
N MET A 126 -6.21 -7.98 16.28
CA MET A 126 -5.36 -8.14 15.11
C MET A 126 -3.86 -8.07 15.50
N ALA A 127 -3.47 -7.06 16.28
CA ALA A 127 -2.10 -6.92 16.76
C ALA A 127 -1.66 -8.12 17.60
N LYS A 128 -2.49 -8.54 18.55
CA LYS A 128 -2.22 -9.66 19.46
C LYS A 128 -2.07 -10.98 18.71
N THR A 129 -2.98 -11.27 17.80
CA THR A 129 -2.93 -12.48 16.98
C THR A 129 -1.67 -12.52 16.12
N CYS A 130 -1.37 -11.41 15.44
CA CYS A 130 -0.15 -11.31 14.64
C CYS A 130 1.11 -11.50 15.48
N ALA A 131 1.20 -10.85 16.64
CA ALA A 131 2.36 -10.97 17.56
C ALA A 131 2.57 -12.40 18.08
N GLN A 132 1.50 -13.17 18.21
CA GLN A 132 1.56 -14.59 18.60
C GLN A 132 2.03 -15.49 17.46
N GLU A 133 1.63 -15.19 16.23
CA GLU A 133 1.92 -16.02 15.05
C GLU A 133 3.24 -15.66 14.37
N GLN A 134 3.71 -14.41 14.48
CA GLN A 134 4.90 -13.91 13.80
C GLN A 134 5.97 -13.50 14.80
N ARG A 135 7.03 -14.31 14.89
CA ARG A 135 8.13 -14.09 15.84
C ARG A 135 8.80 -12.73 15.68
N GLU A 136 8.93 -12.27 14.43
CA GLU A 136 9.51 -10.98 14.10
C GLU A 136 8.65 -9.79 14.56
N LEU A 137 7.35 -10.01 14.75
CA LEU A 137 6.35 -9.00 15.12
C LEU A 137 5.85 -9.14 16.57
N LYS A 138 6.56 -9.88 17.42
CA LYS A 138 6.16 -10.14 18.83
C LYS A 138 5.90 -8.88 19.66
N ALA A 139 6.48 -7.74 19.29
CA ALA A 139 6.29 -6.45 19.97
C ALA A 139 5.17 -5.60 19.33
N LEU A 140 4.47 -6.11 18.30
CA LEU A 140 3.38 -5.40 17.65
C LEU A 140 2.25 -5.14 18.66
N ASN A 141 1.71 -3.92 18.65
CA ASN A 141 0.62 -3.51 19.50
C ASN A 141 -0.46 -2.77 18.72
N GLU A 142 -1.57 -2.45 19.38
CA GLU A 142 -2.71 -1.76 18.76
C GLU A 142 -2.32 -0.43 18.12
N ASN A 143 -1.50 0.39 18.80
CA ASN A 143 -1.07 1.69 18.28
C ASN A 143 -0.30 1.56 16.96
N ALA A 144 0.52 0.52 16.83
CA ALA A 144 1.22 0.23 15.57
C ALA A 144 0.25 -0.13 14.45
N VAL A 145 -0.78 -0.94 14.73
CA VAL A 145 -1.83 -1.29 13.76
C VAL A 145 -2.69 -0.08 13.39
N LEU A 146 -2.99 0.78 14.36
CA LEU A 146 -3.67 2.05 14.11
C LEU A 146 -2.85 2.99 13.21
N GLY A 147 -1.54 3.00 13.32
CA GLY A 147 -0.65 3.71 12.40
C GLY A 147 -0.64 3.08 10.99
N TRP A 148 -0.55 1.76 10.92
CA TRP A 148 -0.55 1.02 9.68
C TRP A 148 -1.80 1.23 8.83
N ARG A 149 -2.99 1.24 9.42
CA ARG A 149 -4.29 1.26 8.73
C ARG A 149 -4.46 2.39 7.71
N PHE A 150 -4.00 3.60 8.06
CA PHE A 150 -4.12 4.77 7.17
C PHE A 150 -3.26 4.60 5.92
N TRP A 151 -2.03 4.13 6.11
CA TRP A 151 -1.14 3.85 4.99
C TRP A 151 -1.60 2.64 4.18
N ALA A 152 -2.12 1.60 4.83
CA ALA A 152 -2.66 0.43 4.14
C ALA A 152 -3.82 0.80 3.21
N ALA A 153 -4.78 1.59 3.69
CA ALA A 153 -5.89 2.08 2.87
C ALA A 153 -5.40 2.99 1.74
N PHE A 154 -4.51 3.94 2.03
CA PHE A 154 -3.94 4.84 1.05
C PHE A 154 -3.16 4.10 -0.05
N LEU A 155 -2.36 3.09 0.31
CA LEU A 155 -1.58 2.27 -0.62
C LEU A 155 -2.43 1.23 -1.38
N GLY A 156 -3.73 1.18 -1.09
CA GLY A 156 -4.68 0.31 -1.80
C GLY A 156 -4.60 -1.16 -1.42
N LEU A 157 -4.28 -1.47 -0.16
CA LEU A 157 -4.26 -2.85 0.35
C LEU A 157 -5.64 -3.33 0.81
N GLY A 158 -6.58 -2.41 0.99
CA GLY A 158 -7.95 -2.68 1.40
C GLY A 158 -8.73 -1.41 1.71
N TYR A 159 -9.99 -1.58 2.11
CA TYR A 159 -10.88 -0.50 2.51
C TYR A 159 -11.10 -0.53 4.02
N LEU A 160 -11.03 0.64 4.67
CA LEU A 160 -11.36 0.76 6.09
C LEU A 160 -12.88 0.78 6.27
N SER A 161 -13.39 -0.07 7.13
CA SER A 161 -14.79 -0.11 7.55
C SER A 161 -14.86 -0.24 9.07
N GLY A 162 -15.13 0.87 9.77
CA GLY A 162 -15.09 0.90 11.23
C GLY A 162 -13.74 0.47 11.79
N THR A 163 -13.74 -0.60 12.55
CA THR A 163 -12.55 -1.19 13.19
C THR A 163 -11.94 -2.35 12.39
N MET A 164 -12.27 -2.48 11.11
CA MET A 164 -11.78 -3.56 10.25
C MET A 164 -11.17 -3.01 8.95
N ILE A 165 -10.34 -3.82 8.33
CA ILE A 165 -9.93 -3.65 6.94
C ILE A 165 -10.59 -4.73 6.08
N ILE A 166 -11.27 -4.30 5.02
CA ILE A 166 -11.85 -5.21 4.02
C ILE A 166 -10.76 -5.46 2.97
N PRO A 167 -10.29 -6.70 2.81
CA PRO A 167 -9.19 -7.00 1.93
C PRO A 167 -9.61 -6.88 0.45
N ASN A 168 -9.11 -5.87 -0.22
CA ASN A 168 -9.26 -5.68 -1.67
C ASN A 168 -8.12 -4.80 -2.18
N MET A 169 -7.26 -5.36 -2.99
CA MET A 169 -6.08 -4.66 -3.52
C MET A 169 -6.34 -3.97 -4.88
N LYS A 170 -7.58 -3.60 -5.17
CA LYS A 170 -7.97 -3.00 -6.47
C LYS A 170 -7.10 -1.81 -6.86
N LEU A 171 -6.93 -0.83 -5.96
CA LEU A 171 -6.12 0.36 -6.24
C LEU A 171 -4.63 0.02 -6.44
N ARG A 172 -4.11 -0.88 -5.62
CA ARG A 172 -2.70 -1.31 -5.71
C ARG A 172 -2.41 -2.04 -7.02
N LEU A 173 -3.31 -2.96 -7.41
CA LEU A 173 -3.19 -3.70 -8.66
C LEU A 173 -3.37 -2.78 -9.89
N GLU A 174 -4.35 -1.88 -9.85
CA GLU A 174 -4.59 -0.91 -10.92
C GLU A 174 -3.38 0.00 -11.13
N ASP A 175 -2.76 0.51 -10.05
CA ASP A 175 -1.55 1.32 -10.16
C ASP A 175 -0.41 0.55 -10.84
N VAL A 176 -0.19 -0.72 -10.46
CA VAL A 176 0.83 -1.58 -11.07
C VAL A 176 0.53 -1.82 -12.56
N ILE A 177 -0.72 -2.11 -12.90
CA ILE A 177 -1.11 -2.30 -14.30
C ILE A 177 -0.85 -1.02 -15.11
N LYS A 178 -1.34 0.13 -14.65
CA LYS A 178 -1.20 1.41 -15.37
C LYS A 178 0.25 1.85 -15.55
N THR A 179 1.14 1.54 -14.62
CA THR A 179 2.53 2.03 -14.67
C THR A 179 3.52 1.03 -15.25
N GLU A 180 3.25 -0.26 -15.15
CA GLU A 180 4.24 -1.29 -15.44
C GLU A 180 3.85 -2.29 -16.53
N PHE A 181 2.54 -2.48 -16.80
CA PHE A 181 2.07 -3.52 -17.73
C PHE A 181 2.58 -3.31 -19.15
N ALA A 182 2.40 -2.12 -19.70
CA ALA A 182 2.81 -1.79 -21.08
C ALA A 182 4.32 -1.84 -21.33
N LYS A 183 5.14 -1.90 -20.26
CA LYS A 183 6.60 -2.11 -20.38
C LYS A 183 6.98 -3.54 -20.77
N LYS A 184 6.07 -4.50 -20.61
CA LYS A 184 6.34 -5.91 -20.88
C LYS A 184 5.33 -6.56 -21.82
N PHE A 185 4.07 -6.16 -21.76
CA PHE A 185 2.97 -6.74 -22.52
C PHE A 185 2.24 -5.66 -23.32
N LYS A 186 1.45 -6.08 -24.29
CA LYS A 186 0.60 -5.18 -25.07
C LYS A 186 -0.82 -5.18 -24.51
N CYS A 187 -1.43 -3.99 -24.44
CA CYS A 187 -2.84 -3.87 -24.14
C CYS A 187 -3.70 -4.49 -25.23
N ASN A 188 -4.91 -4.95 -24.88
CA ASN A 188 -5.88 -5.63 -25.74
C ASN A 188 -5.42 -6.97 -26.34
N GLU A 189 -4.26 -7.47 -25.96
CA GLU A 189 -3.82 -8.85 -26.29
C GLU A 189 -4.02 -9.78 -25.10
N ALA A 190 -4.55 -10.97 -25.35
CA ALA A 190 -4.70 -12.00 -24.32
C ALA A 190 -3.33 -12.62 -24.01
N ILE A 191 -2.96 -12.68 -22.74
CA ILE A 191 -1.75 -13.32 -22.25
C ILE A 191 -2.10 -14.47 -21.30
N ARG A 192 -1.21 -15.45 -21.17
CA ARG A 192 -1.42 -16.55 -20.25
C ARG A 192 -1.44 -16.06 -18.80
N ALA A 193 -2.36 -16.58 -18.01
CA ALA A 193 -2.48 -16.26 -16.61
C ALA A 193 -1.18 -16.52 -15.83
N THR A 194 -0.48 -17.61 -16.14
CA THR A 194 0.81 -17.95 -15.54
C THR A 194 1.88 -16.88 -15.79
N ASP A 195 1.96 -16.35 -17.02
CA ASP A 195 2.93 -15.30 -17.38
C ASP A 195 2.60 -13.98 -16.68
N PHE A 196 1.30 -13.67 -16.57
CA PHE A 196 0.82 -12.50 -15.83
C PHE A 196 1.16 -12.62 -14.34
N ILE A 197 0.85 -13.74 -13.70
CA ILE A 197 1.13 -13.96 -12.27
C ILE A 197 2.63 -13.98 -11.99
N ALA A 198 3.43 -14.59 -12.84
CA ALA A 198 4.90 -14.58 -12.73
C ALA A 198 5.46 -13.14 -12.80
N TRP A 199 4.92 -12.30 -13.70
CA TRP A 199 5.28 -10.88 -13.77
C TRP A 199 4.78 -10.11 -12.54
N LEU A 200 3.53 -10.33 -12.14
CA LEU A 200 2.88 -9.61 -11.04
C LEU A 200 3.57 -9.89 -9.70
N SER A 201 4.06 -11.11 -9.47
CA SER A 201 4.78 -11.47 -8.24
C SER A 201 6.05 -10.62 -8.00
N GLY A 202 6.69 -10.19 -9.08
CA GLY A 202 7.81 -9.24 -9.00
C GLY A 202 7.39 -7.79 -8.72
N LYS A 203 6.11 -7.45 -8.91
CA LYS A 203 5.57 -6.10 -8.72
C LYS A 203 4.79 -5.93 -7.41
N LEU A 204 4.28 -7.03 -6.86
CA LEU A 204 3.58 -7.08 -5.58
C LEU A 204 4.31 -8.03 -4.61
N PRO A 205 5.52 -7.69 -4.16
CA PRO A 205 6.34 -8.58 -3.32
C PRO A 205 5.70 -8.85 -1.94
N GLU A 206 4.73 -8.03 -1.54
CA GLU A 206 3.94 -8.19 -0.34
C GLU A 206 2.90 -9.31 -0.42
N VAL A 207 2.63 -9.84 -1.63
CA VAL A 207 1.62 -10.89 -1.87
C VAL A 207 2.30 -12.21 -2.17
N ASP A 208 1.94 -13.26 -1.43
CA ASP A 208 2.28 -14.63 -1.81
C ASP A 208 1.30 -15.12 -2.89
N MET A 209 1.82 -15.42 -4.06
CA MET A 209 1.04 -15.90 -5.21
C MET A 209 1.33 -17.37 -5.53
N THR A 210 1.93 -18.10 -4.59
CA THR A 210 2.13 -19.55 -4.73
C THR A 210 0.81 -20.30 -4.48
N GLY A 211 0.39 -21.09 -5.45
CA GLY A 211 -0.86 -21.83 -5.37
C GLY A 211 -2.10 -20.96 -5.58
N LYS A 212 -3.06 -21.03 -4.65
CA LYS A 212 -4.30 -20.24 -4.71
C LYS A 212 -4.03 -18.79 -4.34
N LEU A 213 -4.51 -17.86 -5.16
CA LEU A 213 -4.34 -16.43 -4.88
C LEU A 213 -5.10 -16.00 -3.61
N PRO A 214 -4.52 -15.08 -2.79
CA PRO A 214 -5.20 -14.60 -1.58
C PRO A 214 -6.46 -13.80 -1.92
N LEU A 215 -7.39 -13.72 -0.94
CA LEU A 215 -8.68 -13.04 -1.07
C LEU A 215 -8.53 -11.59 -1.56
N ALA A 216 -7.59 -10.83 -1.00
CA ALA A 216 -7.36 -9.43 -1.35
C ALA A 216 -7.02 -9.22 -2.83
N LEU A 217 -6.17 -10.08 -3.40
CA LEU A 217 -5.80 -10.03 -4.82
C LEU A 217 -6.91 -10.59 -5.70
N SER A 218 -7.57 -11.67 -5.26
CA SER A 218 -8.71 -12.26 -5.99
C SER A 218 -9.88 -11.30 -6.12
N ALA A 219 -10.22 -10.59 -5.03
CA ALA A 219 -11.23 -9.54 -5.05
C ALA A 219 -10.83 -8.38 -5.98
N ALA A 220 -9.55 -7.98 -5.98
CA ALA A 220 -9.04 -6.96 -6.90
C ALA A 220 -9.19 -7.37 -8.37
N LEU A 221 -8.82 -8.60 -8.72
CA LEU A 221 -8.94 -9.11 -10.09
C LEU A 221 -10.40 -9.16 -10.56
N ARG A 222 -11.33 -9.63 -9.71
CA ARG A 222 -12.77 -9.63 -10.02
C ARG A 222 -13.28 -8.19 -10.21
N THR A 223 -12.97 -7.28 -9.28
CA THR A 223 -13.39 -5.89 -9.39
C THR A 223 -12.88 -5.22 -10.68
N LEU A 224 -11.62 -5.46 -11.05
CA LEU A 224 -11.08 -4.90 -12.30
C LEU A 224 -11.72 -5.54 -13.54
N HIS A 225 -12.12 -6.80 -13.48
CA HIS A 225 -12.87 -7.48 -14.54
C HIS A 225 -14.28 -6.89 -14.70
N GLU A 226 -15.00 -6.69 -13.61
CA GLU A 226 -16.33 -6.06 -13.60
C GLU A 226 -16.30 -4.62 -14.13
N LEU A 227 -15.22 -3.88 -13.83
CA LEU A 227 -14.99 -2.53 -14.34
C LEU A 227 -14.47 -2.50 -15.80
N HIS A 228 -14.33 -3.67 -16.44
CA HIS A 228 -13.81 -3.81 -17.81
C HIS A 228 -12.39 -3.23 -18.01
N ILE A 229 -11.61 -3.06 -16.93
CA ILE A 229 -10.21 -2.67 -17.01
C ILE A 229 -9.34 -3.86 -17.42
N ILE A 230 -9.72 -5.06 -16.98
CA ILE A 230 -9.16 -6.32 -17.43
C ILE A 230 -10.29 -7.25 -17.86
N GLU A 231 -9.95 -8.31 -18.59
CA GLU A 231 -10.84 -9.42 -18.91
C GLU A 231 -10.16 -10.72 -18.48
N LEU A 232 -10.80 -11.47 -17.59
CA LEU A 232 -10.38 -12.80 -17.18
C LEU A 232 -11.14 -13.82 -18.02
N ALA A 233 -10.45 -14.78 -18.63
CA ALA A 233 -11.03 -15.82 -19.48
C ALA A 233 -10.47 -17.20 -19.12
N THR A 234 -11.32 -18.24 -19.27
CA THR A 234 -10.93 -19.64 -19.08
C THR A 234 -11.03 -20.36 -20.43
N TRP A 235 -9.86 -20.71 -21.01
CA TRP A 235 -9.75 -21.47 -22.25
C TRP A 235 -9.39 -22.92 -21.93
N GLN A 236 -9.73 -23.85 -22.83
CA GLN A 236 -9.61 -25.30 -22.58
C GLN A 236 -8.16 -25.77 -22.38
N ASP A 237 -7.19 -25.14 -23.07
CA ASP A 237 -5.80 -25.59 -23.10
C ASP A 237 -4.87 -24.78 -22.19
N GLY A 238 -5.41 -23.97 -21.26
CA GLY A 238 -4.63 -23.11 -20.38
C GLY A 238 -4.46 -23.69 -18.97
N GLU A 239 -3.29 -23.46 -18.37
CA GLU A 239 -3.09 -23.72 -16.94
C GLU A 239 -3.93 -22.74 -16.12
N LYS A 240 -4.72 -23.27 -15.18
CA LYS A 240 -5.65 -22.49 -14.36
C LYS A 240 -4.96 -21.85 -13.18
N ILE A 241 -5.16 -20.55 -13.03
CA ILE A 241 -4.86 -19.83 -11.80
C ILE A 241 -6.12 -19.77 -10.95
N MET A 242 -6.02 -20.32 -9.73
CA MET A 242 -7.15 -20.39 -8.80
C MET A 242 -7.29 -19.10 -8.02
N LEU A 243 -8.45 -18.48 -8.08
CA LEU A 243 -8.82 -17.36 -7.21
C LEU A 243 -9.28 -17.87 -5.82
N TYR A 244 -9.26 -17.01 -4.83
CA TYR A 244 -9.89 -17.31 -3.55
C TYR A 244 -11.39 -17.54 -3.76
N PHE A 245 -11.88 -18.69 -3.32
CA PHE A 245 -13.30 -19.03 -3.47
C PHE A 245 -14.15 -18.14 -2.56
N VAL A 246 -15.16 -17.53 -3.13
CA VAL A 246 -16.20 -16.78 -2.40
C VAL A 246 -17.53 -17.26 -2.96
N ASP A 247 -18.46 -17.62 -2.09
CA ASP A 247 -19.77 -18.11 -2.51
C ASP A 247 -20.53 -17.03 -3.29
N GLY A 248 -21.15 -17.43 -4.39
CA GLY A 248 -21.87 -16.52 -5.30
C GLY A 248 -21.01 -15.79 -6.34
N GLU A 249 -19.67 -15.85 -6.24
CA GLU A 249 -18.79 -15.26 -7.24
C GLU A 249 -18.71 -16.09 -8.51
N PRO A 250 -18.90 -15.50 -9.70
CA PRO A 250 -18.98 -16.27 -10.96
C PRO A 250 -17.61 -16.74 -11.45
N ILE A 251 -16.51 -16.06 -11.09
CA ILE A 251 -15.16 -16.37 -11.57
C ILE A 251 -14.33 -16.94 -10.42
N ASN A 252 -13.99 -18.22 -10.52
CA ASN A 252 -13.19 -18.93 -9.52
C ASN A 252 -11.79 -19.33 -10.01
N ASP A 253 -11.57 -19.30 -11.31
CA ASP A 253 -10.28 -19.53 -11.97
C ASP A 253 -10.21 -18.75 -13.29
N PHE A 254 -9.00 -18.61 -13.83
CA PHE A 254 -8.78 -18.09 -15.17
C PHE A 254 -7.49 -18.67 -15.76
N THR A 255 -7.42 -18.74 -17.09
CA THR A 255 -6.25 -19.23 -17.83
C THR A 255 -5.59 -18.11 -18.63
N HIS A 256 -6.34 -17.06 -18.96
CA HIS A 256 -5.88 -15.90 -19.73
C HIS A 256 -6.41 -14.61 -19.14
N ILE A 257 -5.65 -13.56 -19.35
CA ILE A 257 -6.01 -12.20 -18.96
C ILE A 257 -5.72 -11.24 -20.13
N THR A 258 -6.65 -10.32 -20.38
CA THR A 258 -6.47 -9.20 -21.29
C THR A 258 -6.57 -7.91 -20.49
N VAL A 259 -5.56 -7.06 -20.55
CA VAL A 259 -5.62 -5.70 -20.00
C VAL A 259 -6.12 -4.78 -21.09
N LYS A 260 -7.21 -4.07 -20.82
CA LYS A 260 -7.79 -3.13 -21.78
C LYS A 260 -6.99 -1.83 -21.77
N GLU A 261 -6.95 -1.16 -22.91
CA GLU A 261 -6.38 0.18 -23.02
C GLU A 261 -7.30 1.17 -22.25
N ALA A 262 -6.71 1.98 -21.34
CA ALA A 262 -7.43 2.92 -20.48
C ALA A 262 -7.51 4.30 -21.13
#